data_6b445d7a50847455da2b639f77b27523
#
_entry.id   6b445d7a50847455da2b639f77b27523
#
_cell.length_a   1.000
_cell.length_b   1.000
_cell.length_c   1.000
_cell.angle_alpha   90.00
_cell.angle_beta   90.00
_cell.angle_gamma   90.00
#
_symmetry.space_group_name_H-M   'P 1'
#
loop_
_entity.id
_entity.type
_entity.pdbx_description
1 polymer ?
#
loop_
_entity_poly.entity_id
_entity_poly.type
_entity_poly.pdbx_seq_one_letter_code
_entity_poly.pdbx_strand_id
1 'polypeptide(L)'
;MNAYIDNTLKFKNIIFSNHILLLIRKDCEISITKDNVKYQIDNDSIVFIKKNSALDIILGKNKMPEFIFLSHEVMMEVLKITINNKKEEVTQDNNKDSFIKQANHEDILFFNRLKNKFNDEVITNNKTSLSQILKIAYLLLNFDIPNLILKSKPELTSVKVKDIIISDLQHSWSLKEISSKLFISESSLRKKLEAEKTNFMTLLTTVRMAHAMNLLATTNLTIGQISSLSGYKNTSYFIKKFKKYYK
;
A
#
# COMPACT_ATOMS: atom_id res chain seq x y z
N MET A 1 -7.74 -21.59 -34.47
CA MET A 1 -7.52 -21.80 -33.03
C MET A 1 -6.66 -20.63 -32.57
N ASN A 2 -7.30 -19.49 -32.25
CA ASN A 2 -6.60 -18.25 -31.88
C ASN A 2 -6.26 -18.33 -30.40
N ALA A 3 -4.97 -18.50 -30.10
CA ALA A 3 -4.44 -18.29 -28.75
C ALA A 3 -4.56 -16.79 -28.43
N TYR A 4 -5.59 -16.41 -27.71
CA TYR A 4 -5.65 -15.10 -27.05
C TYR A 4 -4.51 -15.07 -26.02
N ILE A 5 -3.44 -14.39 -26.35
CA ILE A 5 -2.40 -14.03 -25.38
C ILE A 5 -3.09 -13.11 -24.36
N ASP A 6 -3.25 -13.59 -23.14
CA ASP A 6 -3.81 -12.86 -21.99
C ASP A 6 -2.89 -11.65 -21.71
N ASN A 7 -3.25 -10.52 -22.24
CA ASN A 7 -2.47 -9.27 -22.25
C ASN A 7 -2.60 -8.48 -20.92
N THR A 8 -2.90 -9.14 -19.82
CA THR A 8 -3.06 -8.54 -18.50
C THR A 8 -1.78 -8.63 -17.67
N LEU A 9 -1.52 -7.59 -16.89
CA LEU A 9 -0.47 -7.61 -15.87
C LEU A 9 -1.06 -8.15 -14.57
N LYS A 10 -0.50 -9.24 -14.06
CA LYS A 10 -0.95 -9.91 -12.84
C LYS A 10 0.11 -9.74 -11.75
N PHE A 11 -0.29 -9.09 -10.67
CA PHE A 11 0.56 -8.88 -9.50
C PHE A 11 -0.06 -9.60 -8.32
N LYS A 12 0.67 -10.52 -7.70
CA LYS A 12 0.20 -11.28 -6.55
C LYS A 12 0.88 -10.84 -5.27
N ASN A 13 0.13 -10.81 -4.19
CA ASN A 13 0.60 -10.53 -2.84
C ASN A 13 1.43 -9.23 -2.74
N ILE A 14 0.95 -8.16 -3.42
CA ILE A 14 1.60 -6.85 -3.32
C ILE A 14 1.30 -6.28 -1.94
N ILE A 15 2.35 -5.77 -1.29
CA ILE A 15 2.25 -5.08 -0.02
C ILE A 15 2.89 -3.70 -0.17
N PHE A 16 2.13 -2.67 0.13
CA PHE A 16 2.61 -1.28 0.08
C PHE A 16 3.05 -0.81 1.46
N SER A 17 4.18 -0.10 1.52
CA SER A 17 4.74 0.47 2.76
C SER A 17 4.00 1.72 3.24
N ASN A 18 3.28 2.38 2.35
CA ASN A 18 2.46 3.56 2.65
C ASN A 18 0.98 3.25 2.46
N HIS A 19 0.12 4.13 3.00
CA HIS A 19 -1.28 4.15 2.60
C HIS A 19 -1.38 4.68 1.17
N ILE A 20 -2.35 4.19 0.40
CA ILE A 20 -2.52 4.59 -1.00
C ILE A 20 -3.95 4.99 -1.26
N LEU A 21 -4.12 6.10 -1.95
CA LEU A 21 -5.35 6.43 -2.67
C LEU A 21 -5.11 6.13 -4.15
N LEU A 22 -5.95 5.29 -4.73
CA LEU A 22 -6.01 5.03 -6.16
C LEU A 22 -7.20 5.76 -6.76
N LEU A 23 -7.00 6.41 -7.89
CA LEU A 23 -8.09 6.80 -8.79
C LEU A 23 -8.09 5.84 -9.97
N ILE A 24 -9.15 5.08 -10.09
CA ILE A 24 -9.40 4.16 -11.19
C ILE A 24 -10.43 4.81 -12.08
N ARG A 25 -10.08 5.01 -13.35
CA ARG A 25 -10.98 5.56 -14.36
C ARG A 25 -11.75 4.42 -15.04
N LYS A 26 -12.94 4.70 -15.54
CA LYS A 26 -13.81 3.73 -16.23
C LYS A 26 -13.15 3.00 -17.41
N ASP A 27 -12.08 3.59 -17.97
CA ASP A 27 -11.27 3.02 -19.05
C ASP A 27 -10.08 2.17 -18.55
N CYS A 28 -9.91 2.03 -17.22
CA CYS A 28 -8.96 1.12 -16.61
C CYS A 28 -9.65 -0.22 -16.32
N GLU A 29 -9.22 -1.27 -16.98
CA GLU A 29 -9.64 -2.63 -16.64
C GLU A 29 -8.81 -3.12 -15.44
N ILE A 30 -9.40 -3.10 -14.26
CA ILE A 30 -8.70 -3.51 -13.04
C ILE A 30 -9.57 -4.43 -12.18
N SER A 31 -8.95 -5.48 -11.65
CA SER A 31 -9.53 -6.23 -10.56
C SER A 31 -8.55 -6.31 -9.38
N ILE A 32 -9.09 -6.15 -8.18
CA ILE A 32 -8.35 -6.22 -6.92
C ILE A 32 -8.90 -7.40 -6.13
N THR A 33 -8.02 -8.29 -5.66
CA THR A 33 -8.40 -9.35 -4.72
C THR A 33 -7.83 -9.03 -3.36
N LYS A 34 -8.69 -8.93 -2.37
CA LYS A 34 -8.35 -8.69 -0.97
C LYS A 34 -9.13 -9.67 -0.09
N ASP A 35 -8.46 -10.30 0.86
CA ASP A 35 -9.05 -11.25 1.80
C ASP A 35 -9.85 -12.38 1.09
N ASN A 36 -9.36 -12.87 -0.06
CA ASN A 36 -9.97 -13.85 -0.97
C ASN A 36 -11.24 -13.37 -1.68
N VAL A 37 -11.61 -12.10 -1.57
CA VAL A 37 -12.72 -11.51 -2.31
C VAL A 37 -12.17 -10.73 -3.51
N LYS A 38 -12.70 -11.03 -4.70
CA LYS A 38 -12.34 -10.34 -5.95
C LYS A 38 -13.32 -9.20 -6.21
N TYR A 39 -12.79 -8.01 -6.41
CA TYR A 39 -13.51 -6.79 -6.77
C TYR A 39 -13.16 -6.42 -8.20
N GLN A 40 -14.15 -6.43 -9.08
CA GLN A 40 -14.03 -5.88 -10.43
C GLN A 40 -14.44 -4.41 -10.40
N ILE A 41 -13.63 -3.52 -10.99
CA ILE A 41 -13.86 -2.08 -10.93
C ILE A 41 -14.03 -1.58 -12.37
N ASP A 42 -15.25 -1.24 -12.72
CA ASP A 42 -15.66 -0.90 -14.09
C ASP A 42 -16.05 0.58 -14.24
N ASN A 43 -16.13 1.33 -13.14
CA ASN A 43 -16.50 2.74 -13.11
C ASN A 43 -15.40 3.59 -12.46
N ASP A 44 -15.47 4.91 -12.68
CA ASP A 44 -14.61 5.84 -11.96
C ASP A 44 -14.74 5.62 -10.46
N SER A 45 -13.65 5.28 -9.81
CA SER A 45 -13.65 4.86 -8.40
C SER A 45 -12.42 5.37 -7.66
N ILE A 46 -12.61 5.72 -6.38
CA ILE A 46 -11.52 5.91 -5.43
C ILE A 46 -11.36 4.63 -4.61
N VAL A 47 -10.13 4.14 -4.52
CA VAL A 47 -9.77 2.98 -3.71
C VAL A 47 -8.77 3.39 -2.65
N PHE A 48 -9.08 3.07 -1.39
CA PHE A 48 -8.16 3.27 -0.28
C PHE A 48 -7.49 1.95 0.11
N ILE A 49 -6.17 1.90 0.01
CA ILE A 49 -5.37 0.75 0.42
C ILE A 49 -4.59 1.12 1.68
N LYS A 50 -4.84 0.41 2.75
CA LYS A 50 -4.11 0.56 4.01
C LYS A 50 -2.68 0.07 3.85
N LYS A 51 -1.71 0.76 4.46
CA LYS A 51 -0.31 0.29 4.51
C LYS A 51 -0.24 -1.15 5.04
N ASN A 52 0.69 -1.93 4.55
CA ASN A 52 0.91 -3.33 4.92
C ASN A 52 -0.25 -4.29 4.62
N SER A 53 -1.27 -3.86 3.87
CA SER A 53 -2.29 -4.78 3.33
C SER A 53 -1.72 -5.55 2.14
N ALA A 54 -1.95 -6.87 2.12
CA ALA A 54 -1.62 -7.71 0.98
C ALA A 54 -2.82 -7.77 0.03
N LEU A 55 -2.57 -7.59 -1.26
CA LEU A 55 -3.59 -7.75 -2.29
C LEU A 55 -3.00 -8.31 -3.59
N ASP A 56 -3.87 -8.93 -4.38
CA ASP A 56 -3.56 -9.26 -5.76
C ASP A 56 -4.22 -8.20 -6.67
N ILE A 57 -3.50 -7.76 -7.67
CA ILE A 57 -3.97 -6.78 -8.65
C ILE A 57 -3.81 -7.36 -10.05
N ILE A 58 -4.85 -7.27 -10.86
CA ILE A 58 -4.82 -7.57 -12.29
C ILE A 58 -5.17 -6.28 -13.03
N LEU A 59 -4.26 -5.86 -13.90
CA LEU A 59 -4.41 -4.67 -14.72
C LEU A 59 -4.60 -5.07 -16.18
N GLY A 60 -5.61 -4.51 -16.84
CA GLY A 60 -5.74 -4.53 -18.28
C GLY A 60 -4.70 -3.62 -18.95
N LYS A 61 -4.63 -3.66 -20.28
CA LYS A 61 -3.64 -2.90 -21.06
C LYS A 61 -3.94 -1.41 -21.26
N ASN A 62 -5.18 -1.00 -21.09
CA ASN A 62 -5.63 0.25 -21.68
C ASN A 62 -5.13 1.48 -20.93
N LYS A 63 -5.20 1.49 -19.61
CA LYS A 63 -4.77 2.63 -18.81
C LYS A 63 -4.39 2.18 -17.40
N MET A 64 -3.34 2.79 -16.88
CA MET A 64 -2.90 2.54 -15.50
C MET A 64 -3.72 3.39 -14.53
N PRO A 65 -4.06 2.88 -13.33
CA PRO A 65 -4.66 3.68 -12.30
C PRO A 65 -3.69 4.77 -11.83
N GLU A 66 -4.24 5.89 -11.39
CA GLU A 66 -3.48 6.96 -10.78
C GLU A 66 -3.43 6.75 -9.27
N PHE A 67 -2.32 7.12 -8.62
CA PHE A 67 -2.18 6.88 -7.18
C PHE A 67 -1.47 8.02 -6.47
N ILE A 68 -1.75 8.14 -5.17
CA ILE A 68 -1.13 9.06 -4.23
C ILE A 68 -0.69 8.25 -3.01
N PHE A 69 0.57 8.34 -2.64
CA PHE A 69 1.08 7.73 -1.41
C PHE A 69 0.90 8.70 -0.24
N LEU A 70 0.33 8.18 0.85
CA LEU A 70 0.09 8.93 2.08
C LEU A 70 0.94 8.34 3.20
N SER A 71 1.74 9.18 3.85
CA SER A 71 2.49 8.76 5.03
C SER A 71 1.56 8.46 6.20
N HIS A 72 2.06 7.72 7.18
CA HIS A 72 1.29 7.42 8.38
C HIS A 72 0.93 8.70 9.17
N GLU A 73 1.84 9.65 9.22
CA GLU A 73 1.69 10.93 9.90
C GLU A 73 0.53 11.73 9.28
N VAL A 74 0.50 11.84 7.94
CA VAL A 74 -0.61 12.50 7.22
C VAL A 74 -1.95 11.82 7.52
N MET A 75 -1.97 10.48 7.54
CA MET A 75 -3.18 9.74 7.88
C MET A 75 -3.64 9.98 9.33
N MET A 76 -2.71 10.15 10.28
CA MET A 76 -3.05 10.50 11.66
C MET A 76 -3.64 11.90 11.76
N GLU A 77 -3.14 12.89 10.99
CA GLU A 77 -3.75 14.23 10.93
C GLU A 77 -5.16 14.19 10.31
N VAL A 78 -5.36 13.42 9.23
CA VAL A 78 -6.68 13.21 8.64
C VAL A 78 -7.65 12.59 9.65
N LEU A 79 -7.20 11.58 10.43
CA LEU A 79 -8.02 10.97 11.47
C LEU A 79 -8.46 11.95 12.54
N LYS A 80 -7.59 12.86 13.00
CA LYS A 80 -7.96 13.88 13.98
C LYS A 80 -9.13 14.74 13.48
N ILE A 81 -9.10 15.11 12.20
CA ILE A 81 -10.17 15.90 11.58
C ILE A 81 -11.47 15.09 11.44
N THR A 82 -11.37 13.84 10.96
CA THR A 82 -12.54 13.01 10.66
C THR A 82 -13.25 12.49 11.91
N ILE A 83 -12.50 12.17 12.99
CA ILE A 83 -13.10 11.70 14.26
C ILE A 83 -13.87 12.83 14.95
N ASN A 84 -13.33 14.05 14.96
CA ASN A 84 -14.00 15.19 15.60
C ASN A 84 -15.32 15.58 14.93
N ASN A 85 -15.48 15.25 13.65
CA ASN A 85 -16.70 15.55 12.88
C ASN A 85 -17.78 14.46 12.92
N LYS A 86 -17.47 13.25 13.42
CA LYS A 86 -18.42 12.12 13.50
C LYS A 86 -19.21 12.04 14.82
N LYS A 87 -19.47 13.15 15.49
CA LYS A 87 -20.28 13.14 16.73
C LYS A 87 -21.77 12.88 16.52
N GLU A 88 -22.29 12.91 15.29
CA GLU A 88 -23.70 12.63 14.98
C GLU A 88 -23.81 11.86 13.66
N GLU A 89 -24.57 10.77 13.70
CA GLU A 89 -24.97 9.84 12.63
C GLU A 89 -24.21 8.50 12.55
N VAL A 90 -24.57 7.63 13.49
CA VAL A 90 -24.42 6.18 13.31
C VAL A 90 -25.61 5.70 12.48
N THR A 91 -25.60 5.90 11.19
CA THR A 91 -26.46 5.13 10.30
C THR A 91 -25.83 3.75 10.10
N GLN A 92 -26.58 2.73 10.49
CA GLN A 92 -26.25 1.33 10.28
C GLN A 92 -26.35 1.01 8.79
N ASP A 93 -25.28 1.26 8.04
CA ASP A 93 -25.14 0.72 6.70
C ASP A 93 -24.19 -0.49 6.76
N ASN A 94 -24.76 -1.68 6.47
CA ASN A 94 -24.10 -2.98 6.62
C ASN A 94 -22.95 -3.26 5.63
N ASN A 95 -22.44 -2.25 4.94
CA ASN A 95 -21.33 -2.33 3.99
C ASN A 95 -20.05 -1.70 4.55
N LYS A 96 -19.78 -1.89 5.85
CA LYS A 96 -18.78 -1.16 6.65
C LYS A 96 -17.29 -1.42 6.34
N ASP A 97 -16.96 -2.29 5.42
CA ASP A 97 -15.56 -2.59 5.06
C ASP A 97 -15.20 -2.22 3.62
N SER A 98 -16.00 -1.37 2.98
CA SER A 98 -15.70 -0.96 1.60
C SER A 98 -14.46 -0.06 1.56
N PHE A 99 -13.39 -0.59 0.98
CA PHE A 99 -12.19 0.18 0.65
C PHE A 99 -12.28 0.79 -0.76
N ILE A 100 -13.45 0.69 -1.40
CA ILE A 100 -13.76 1.19 -2.75
C ILE A 100 -15.00 2.05 -2.66
N LYS A 101 -14.96 3.25 -3.22
CA LYS A 101 -16.13 4.10 -3.45
C LYS A 101 -16.21 4.55 -4.90
N GLN A 102 -17.41 4.70 -5.44
CA GLN A 102 -17.61 5.33 -6.73
C GLN A 102 -17.18 6.81 -6.66
N ALA A 103 -16.36 7.25 -7.62
CA ALA A 103 -15.88 8.61 -7.67
C ALA A 103 -16.87 9.52 -8.42
N ASN A 104 -17.19 10.66 -7.83
CA ASN A 104 -17.90 11.72 -8.49
C ASN A 104 -16.92 12.71 -9.15
N HIS A 105 -17.45 13.73 -9.84
CA HIS A 105 -16.63 14.73 -10.53
C HIS A 105 -15.71 15.52 -9.56
N GLU A 106 -16.19 15.86 -8.36
CA GLU A 106 -15.40 16.58 -7.36
C GLU A 106 -14.27 15.72 -6.79
N ASP A 107 -14.52 14.43 -6.55
CA ASP A 107 -13.49 13.48 -6.12
C ASP A 107 -12.32 13.48 -7.11
N ILE A 108 -12.63 13.40 -8.40
CA ILE A 108 -11.65 13.40 -9.48
C ILE A 108 -10.86 14.73 -9.51
N LEU A 109 -11.55 15.85 -9.38
CA LEU A 109 -10.90 17.17 -9.35
C LEU A 109 -9.97 17.31 -8.14
N PHE A 110 -10.38 16.89 -6.95
CA PHE A 110 -9.55 16.95 -5.76
C PHE A 110 -8.37 16.01 -5.84
N PHE A 111 -8.57 14.78 -6.34
CA PHE A 111 -7.48 13.84 -6.56
C PHE A 111 -6.42 14.41 -7.52
N ASN A 112 -6.84 14.94 -8.67
CA ASN A 112 -5.93 15.52 -9.65
C ASN A 112 -5.17 16.72 -9.10
N ARG A 113 -5.84 17.60 -8.33
CA ARG A 113 -5.18 18.74 -7.68
C ARG A 113 -4.15 18.31 -6.63
N LEU A 114 -4.39 17.21 -5.92
CA LEU A 114 -3.41 16.63 -5.00
C LEU A 114 -2.25 16.05 -5.79
N LYS A 115 -2.51 15.22 -6.79
CA LYS A 115 -1.50 14.57 -7.61
C LYS A 115 -0.55 15.56 -8.30
N ASN A 116 -1.07 16.64 -8.91
CA ASN A 116 -0.27 17.63 -9.63
C ASN A 116 0.73 18.38 -8.74
N LYS A 117 0.51 18.42 -7.43
CA LYS A 117 1.46 19.02 -6.48
C LYS A 117 2.50 18.03 -5.94
N PHE A 118 2.33 16.73 -6.19
CA PHE A 118 3.10 15.67 -5.56
C PHE A 118 3.59 14.62 -6.57
N ASN A 119 3.94 15.08 -7.78
CA ASN A 119 4.29 14.19 -8.90
C ASN A 119 5.41 13.19 -8.61
N ASP A 120 6.21 13.33 -7.53
CA ASP A 120 7.37 12.47 -7.29
C ASP A 120 7.67 12.13 -5.81
N GLU A 121 6.85 12.58 -4.84
CA GLU A 121 7.16 12.36 -3.42
C GLU A 121 5.95 11.85 -2.61
N VAL A 122 6.23 10.98 -1.63
CA VAL A 122 5.25 10.62 -0.59
C VAL A 122 4.82 11.88 0.15
N ILE A 123 3.51 12.08 0.31
CA ILE A 123 2.99 13.20 1.10
C ILE A 123 3.39 13.01 2.56
N THR A 124 4.28 13.85 3.05
CA THR A 124 4.80 13.86 4.43
C THR A 124 4.36 15.10 5.18
N ASN A 125 4.31 15.04 6.51
CA ASN A 125 3.91 16.18 7.36
C ASN A 125 4.68 17.47 7.09
N ASN A 126 5.96 17.38 6.85
CA ASN A 126 6.83 18.56 6.71
C ASN A 126 6.50 19.41 5.49
N LYS A 127 5.76 18.88 4.53
CA LYS A 127 5.40 19.55 3.27
C LYS A 127 3.89 19.63 3.03
N THR A 128 3.07 18.98 3.86
CA THR A 128 1.61 18.89 3.63
C THR A 128 0.89 20.07 4.25
N SER A 129 0.26 20.90 3.42
CA SER A 129 -0.55 22.02 3.90
C SER A 129 -1.89 21.57 4.46
N LEU A 130 -2.50 22.39 5.34
CA LEU A 130 -3.85 22.13 5.86
C LEU A 130 -4.87 21.93 4.73
N SER A 131 -4.77 22.72 3.65
CA SER A 131 -5.65 22.57 2.46
C SER A 131 -5.54 21.19 1.81
N GLN A 132 -4.35 20.59 1.80
CA GLN A 132 -4.13 19.23 1.27
C GLN A 132 -4.69 18.17 2.20
N ILE A 133 -4.47 18.33 3.51
CA ILE A 133 -5.05 17.43 4.54
C ILE A 133 -6.58 17.43 4.44
N LEU A 134 -7.21 18.61 4.30
CA LEU A 134 -8.66 18.72 4.13
C LEU A 134 -9.16 18.04 2.85
N LYS A 135 -8.44 18.15 1.72
CA LYS A 135 -8.80 17.44 0.48
C LYS A 135 -8.66 15.91 0.62
N ILE A 136 -7.61 15.45 1.29
CA ILE A 136 -7.45 14.01 1.60
C ILE A 136 -8.59 13.55 2.51
N ALA A 137 -8.92 14.31 3.57
CA ALA A 137 -10.02 14.02 4.45
C ALA A 137 -11.36 13.94 3.70
N TYR A 138 -11.62 14.88 2.77
CA TYR A 138 -12.81 14.85 1.90
C TYR A 138 -12.86 13.56 1.05
N LEU A 139 -11.78 13.21 0.38
CA LEU A 139 -11.72 11.98 -0.43
C LEU A 139 -11.97 10.71 0.40
N LEU A 140 -11.67 10.78 1.70
CA LEU A 140 -11.81 9.66 2.63
C LEU A 140 -13.11 9.67 3.45
N LEU A 141 -14.00 10.68 3.29
CA LEU A 141 -15.21 10.82 4.12
C LEU A 141 -16.13 9.58 4.10
N ASN A 142 -16.26 8.95 2.95
CA ASN A 142 -17.13 7.79 2.77
C ASN A 142 -16.47 6.44 3.12
N PHE A 143 -15.21 6.47 3.55
CA PHE A 143 -14.53 5.30 4.08
C PHE A 143 -14.63 5.30 5.61
N ASP A 144 -14.80 4.13 6.20
CA ASP A 144 -14.73 3.99 7.65
C ASP A 144 -13.26 3.98 8.12
N ILE A 145 -12.57 5.11 7.91
CA ILE A 145 -11.13 5.27 8.18
C ILE A 145 -10.77 4.91 9.63
N PRO A 146 -11.53 5.33 10.67
CA PRO A 146 -11.24 4.89 12.04
C PRO A 146 -11.21 3.38 12.17
N ASN A 147 -12.20 2.66 11.64
CA ASN A 147 -12.21 1.20 11.68
C ASN A 147 -11.11 0.59 10.80
N LEU A 148 -10.85 1.15 9.63
CA LEU A 148 -9.79 0.67 8.73
C LEU A 148 -8.39 0.85 9.32
N ILE A 149 -8.15 1.89 10.13
CA ILE A 149 -6.83 2.20 10.66
C ILE A 149 -6.69 1.81 12.14
N LEU A 150 -7.69 2.13 12.99
CA LEU A 150 -7.61 1.99 14.44
C LEU A 150 -8.08 0.62 14.96
N LYS A 151 -9.03 -0.05 14.30
CA LYS A 151 -9.35 -1.45 14.61
C LYS A 151 -8.24 -2.37 14.09
N SER A 152 -7.01 -2.11 14.47
CA SER A 152 -5.98 -3.11 14.40
C SER A 152 -6.18 -4.07 15.58
N LYS A 153 -6.41 -5.36 15.28
CA LYS A 153 -6.02 -6.46 16.17
C LYS A 153 -4.65 -6.12 16.77
N PRO A 154 -4.33 -6.60 17.99
CA PRO A 154 -3.03 -6.32 18.59
C PRO A 154 -1.95 -6.47 17.52
N GLU A 155 -1.15 -5.43 17.38
CA GLU A 155 -0.24 -5.25 16.24
C GLU A 155 0.64 -6.49 16.10
N LEU A 156 0.44 -7.23 15.00
CA LEU A 156 1.16 -8.48 14.76
C LEU A 156 2.67 -8.23 14.80
N THR A 157 3.42 -9.18 15.33
CA THR A 157 4.89 -9.11 15.36
C THR A 157 5.47 -8.92 13.96
N SER A 158 4.87 -9.54 12.94
CA SER A 158 5.24 -9.36 11.54
C SER A 158 5.10 -7.92 11.05
N VAL A 159 4.11 -7.17 11.55
CA VAL A 159 3.93 -5.73 11.21
C VAL A 159 5.09 -4.93 11.80
N LYS A 160 5.40 -5.09 13.08
CA LYS A 160 6.54 -4.43 13.73
C LYS A 160 7.88 -4.73 13.05
N VAL A 161 8.08 -5.99 12.65
CA VAL A 161 9.27 -6.41 11.88
C VAL A 161 9.33 -5.70 10.53
N LYS A 162 8.22 -5.61 9.81
CA LYS A 162 8.16 -4.89 8.53
C LYS A 162 8.48 -3.40 8.70
N ASP A 163 7.91 -2.73 9.71
CA ASP A 163 8.16 -1.31 9.96
C ASP A 163 9.65 -1.03 10.26
N ILE A 164 10.32 -1.92 11.00
CA ILE A 164 11.77 -1.83 11.22
C ILE A 164 12.53 -2.01 9.90
N ILE A 165 12.17 -2.98 9.05
CA ILE A 165 12.83 -3.20 7.76
C ILE A 165 12.63 -1.99 6.84
N ILE A 166 11.44 -1.39 6.83
CA ILE A 166 11.10 -0.22 6.02
C ILE A 166 11.91 1.00 6.43
N SER A 167 12.25 1.15 7.71
CA SER A 167 13.03 2.31 8.19
C SER A 167 14.42 2.42 7.56
N ASP A 168 15.00 1.31 7.11
CA ASP A 168 16.21 1.28 6.29
C ASP A 168 16.26 0.01 5.42
N LEU A 169 15.77 0.12 4.20
CA LEU A 169 15.70 -0.99 3.24
C LEU A 169 17.06 -1.49 2.76
N GLN A 170 18.08 -0.60 2.76
CA GLN A 170 19.43 -0.92 2.29
C GLN A 170 20.24 -1.64 3.37
N HIS A 171 19.86 -1.47 4.63
CA HIS A 171 20.53 -2.14 5.75
C HIS A 171 20.44 -3.66 5.63
N SER A 172 21.52 -4.36 6.00
CA SER A 172 21.61 -5.83 6.02
C SER A 172 20.98 -6.40 7.31
N TRP A 173 19.66 -6.24 7.46
CA TRP A 173 18.94 -6.69 8.64
C TRP A 173 19.17 -8.16 8.95
N SER A 174 19.48 -8.46 10.20
CA SER A 174 19.55 -9.82 10.77
C SER A 174 18.41 -10.05 11.76
N LEU A 175 18.08 -11.32 12.00
CA LEU A 175 17.08 -11.68 13.01
C LEU A 175 17.47 -11.18 14.40
N LYS A 176 18.77 -11.20 14.72
CA LYS A 176 19.33 -10.72 15.99
C LYS A 176 19.08 -9.22 16.17
N GLU A 177 19.34 -8.40 15.17
CA GLU A 177 19.11 -6.95 15.24
C GLU A 177 17.63 -6.62 15.39
N ILE A 178 16.76 -7.29 14.62
CA ILE A 178 15.31 -7.11 14.73
C ILE A 178 14.81 -7.51 16.13
N SER A 179 15.26 -8.66 16.65
CA SER A 179 14.85 -9.11 17.99
C SER A 179 15.30 -8.15 19.08
N SER A 180 16.52 -7.60 18.97
CA SER A 180 17.04 -6.57 19.89
C SER A 180 16.19 -5.30 19.84
N LYS A 181 15.82 -4.81 18.64
CA LYS A 181 14.95 -3.64 18.50
C LYS A 181 13.54 -3.85 19.06
N LEU A 182 13.06 -5.08 19.07
CA LEU A 182 11.75 -5.46 19.63
C LEU A 182 11.83 -5.85 21.13
N PHE A 183 13.01 -5.80 21.73
CA PHE A 183 13.26 -6.19 23.13
C PHE A 183 12.79 -7.62 23.45
N ILE A 184 12.99 -8.57 22.53
CA ILE A 184 12.68 -9.99 22.69
C ILE A 184 13.86 -10.86 22.22
N SER A 185 13.90 -12.12 22.66
CA SER A 185 14.90 -13.07 22.17
C SER A 185 14.63 -13.49 20.73
N GLU A 186 15.67 -13.90 19.98
CA GLU A 186 15.52 -14.45 18.62
C GLU A 186 14.56 -15.64 18.57
N SER A 187 14.63 -16.54 19.57
CA SER A 187 13.72 -17.69 19.65
C SER A 187 12.26 -17.26 19.83
N SER A 188 12.01 -16.24 20.67
CA SER A 188 10.67 -15.68 20.85
C SER A 188 10.17 -15.03 19.57
N LEU A 189 11.04 -14.29 18.86
CA LEU A 189 10.68 -13.68 17.56
C LEU A 189 10.31 -14.74 16.53
N ARG A 190 11.11 -15.83 16.41
CA ARG A 190 10.80 -16.95 15.50
C ARG A 190 9.44 -17.56 15.79
N LYS A 191 9.17 -17.92 17.04
CA LYS A 191 7.90 -18.53 17.47
C LYS A 191 6.70 -17.62 17.16
N LYS A 192 6.82 -16.30 17.41
CA LYS A 192 5.75 -15.34 17.11
C LYS A 192 5.50 -15.24 15.61
N LEU A 193 6.54 -15.17 14.78
CA LEU A 193 6.39 -15.11 13.33
C LEU A 193 5.83 -16.43 12.75
N GLU A 194 6.23 -17.57 13.28
CA GLU A 194 5.66 -18.88 12.91
C GLU A 194 4.17 -18.99 13.25
N ALA A 195 3.77 -18.51 14.42
CA ALA A 195 2.35 -18.42 14.81
C ALA A 195 1.55 -17.53 13.83
N GLU A 196 2.19 -16.53 13.25
CA GLU A 196 1.65 -15.65 12.21
C GLU A 196 1.85 -16.23 10.77
N LYS A 197 2.24 -17.52 10.65
CA LYS A 197 2.46 -18.25 9.39
C LYS A 197 3.48 -17.57 8.46
N THR A 198 4.50 -16.95 9.02
CA THR A 198 5.56 -16.25 8.28
C THR A 198 6.93 -16.45 8.93
N ASN A 199 7.97 -15.89 8.33
CA ASN A 199 9.32 -15.85 8.89
C ASN A 199 10.04 -14.57 8.46
N PHE A 200 11.17 -14.27 9.13
CA PHE A 200 11.95 -13.06 8.88
C PHE A 200 12.39 -12.90 7.41
N MET A 201 12.88 -13.98 6.78
CA MET A 201 13.35 -13.91 5.39
C MET A 201 12.22 -13.66 4.39
N THR A 202 11.04 -14.20 4.65
CA THR A 202 9.83 -13.92 3.88
C THR A 202 9.47 -12.45 4.01
N LEU A 203 9.40 -11.91 5.22
CA LEU A 203 9.07 -10.50 5.47
C LEU A 203 10.07 -9.55 4.80
N LEU A 204 11.39 -9.81 4.97
CA LEU A 204 12.45 -9.02 4.35
C LEU A 204 12.31 -9.01 2.82
N THR A 205 12.06 -10.18 2.23
CA THR A 205 11.85 -10.29 0.77
C THR A 205 10.61 -9.54 0.34
N THR A 206 9.49 -9.74 1.02
CA THR A 206 8.20 -9.08 0.72
C THR A 206 8.33 -7.57 0.72
N VAL A 207 8.92 -7.01 1.78
CA VAL A 207 9.07 -5.55 1.91
C VAL A 207 9.97 -4.97 0.81
N ARG A 208 11.10 -5.61 0.54
CA ARG A 208 12.04 -5.18 -0.51
C ARG A 208 11.44 -5.28 -1.91
N MET A 209 10.67 -6.34 -2.20
CA MET A 209 9.98 -6.50 -3.48
C MET A 209 8.87 -5.47 -3.66
N ALA A 210 8.09 -5.20 -2.61
CA ALA A 210 7.06 -4.17 -2.62
C ALA A 210 7.64 -2.78 -2.90
N HIS A 211 8.77 -2.45 -2.25
CA HIS A 211 9.47 -1.18 -2.52
C HIS A 211 9.99 -1.10 -3.96
N ALA A 212 10.60 -2.18 -4.46
CA ALA A 212 11.07 -2.24 -5.85
C ALA A 212 9.92 -2.06 -6.86
N MET A 213 8.77 -2.69 -6.61
CA MET A 213 7.57 -2.52 -7.43
C MET A 213 7.08 -1.07 -7.42
N ASN A 214 7.07 -0.46 -6.23
CA ASN A 214 6.72 0.95 -6.09
C ASN A 214 7.63 1.85 -6.95
N LEU A 215 8.96 1.70 -6.81
CA LEU A 215 9.92 2.48 -7.61
C LEU A 215 9.75 2.26 -9.12
N LEU A 216 9.50 1.01 -9.55
CA LEU A 216 9.23 0.70 -10.97
C LEU A 216 7.99 1.41 -11.49
N ALA A 217 6.94 1.53 -10.67
CA ALA A 217 5.67 2.13 -11.06
C ALA A 217 5.69 3.68 -11.00
N THR A 218 6.56 4.26 -10.17
CA THR A 218 6.48 5.70 -9.84
C THR A 218 7.66 6.52 -10.32
N THR A 219 8.75 5.89 -10.77
CA THR A 219 9.99 6.58 -11.11
C THR A 219 10.57 6.11 -12.44
N ASN A 220 11.43 6.91 -13.03
CA ASN A 220 12.22 6.58 -14.22
C ASN A 220 13.61 6.02 -13.87
N LEU A 221 13.78 5.44 -12.66
CA LEU A 221 15.05 4.89 -12.22
C LEU A 221 15.43 3.65 -13.03
N THR A 222 16.73 3.45 -13.25
CA THR A 222 17.23 2.24 -13.87
C THR A 222 17.04 1.02 -12.96
N ILE A 223 16.96 -0.18 -13.52
CA ILE A 223 16.84 -1.42 -12.75
C ILE A 223 17.99 -1.59 -11.74
N GLY A 224 19.20 -1.12 -12.08
CA GLY A 224 20.34 -1.14 -11.16
C GLY A 224 20.11 -0.23 -9.93
N GLN A 225 19.61 0.99 -10.15
CA GLN A 225 19.25 1.91 -9.07
C GLN A 225 18.12 1.36 -8.19
N ILE A 226 17.06 0.82 -8.81
CA ILE A 226 15.94 0.20 -8.09
C ILE A 226 16.43 -0.98 -7.25
N SER A 227 17.30 -1.84 -7.81
CA SER A 227 17.93 -2.95 -7.09
C SER A 227 18.64 -2.47 -5.83
N SER A 228 19.51 -1.47 -5.96
CA SER A 228 20.26 -0.88 -4.85
C SER A 228 19.36 -0.28 -3.79
N LEU A 229 18.43 0.60 -4.18
CA LEU A 229 17.48 1.25 -3.27
C LEU A 229 16.56 0.27 -2.55
N SER A 230 16.33 -0.90 -3.16
CA SER A 230 15.57 -2.00 -2.53
C SER A 230 16.43 -2.96 -1.70
N GLY A 231 17.69 -2.60 -1.43
CA GLY A 231 18.59 -3.34 -0.55
C GLY A 231 19.26 -4.57 -1.18
N TYR A 232 19.37 -4.62 -2.52
CA TYR A 232 20.06 -5.70 -3.21
C TYR A 232 21.41 -5.22 -3.77
N LYS A 233 22.49 -5.85 -3.34
CA LYS A 233 23.86 -5.54 -3.82
C LYS A 233 24.14 -6.06 -5.23
N ASN A 234 23.39 -7.06 -5.70
CA ASN A 234 23.58 -7.69 -7.00
C ASN A 234 22.30 -7.60 -7.83
N THR A 235 22.37 -6.81 -8.91
CA THR A 235 21.23 -6.55 -9.81
C THR A 235 20.73 -7.81 -10.53
N SER A 236 21.62 -8.71 -10.96
CA SER A 236 21.22 -9.95 -11.64
C SER A 236 20.46 -10.89 -10.69
N TYR A 237 20.90 -10.99 -9.44
CA TYR A 237 20.18 -11.73 -8.41
C TYR A 237 18.82 -11.09 -8.10
N PHE A 238 18.77 -9.75 -8.01
CA PHE A 238 17.52 -9.01 -7.83
C PHE A 238 16.52 -9.30 -8.95
N ILE A 239 16.92 -9.18 -10.21
CA ILE A 239 16.03 -9.44 -11.37
C ILE A 239 15.47 -10.87 -11.31
N LYS A 240 16.32 -11.87 -11.06
CA LYS A 240 15.87 -13.25 -10.93
C LYS A 240 14.87 -13.43 -9.79
N LYS A 241 15.15 -12.82 -8.63
CA LYS A 241 14.28 -12.88 -7.45
C LYS A 241 12.97 -12.16 -7.68
N PHE A 242 13.00 -10.98 -8.28
CA PHE A 242 11.82 -10.17 -8.61
C PHE A 242 10.88 -10.91 -9.57
N LYS A 243 11.42 -11.45 -10.67
CA LYS A 243 10.63 -12.26 -11.61
C LYS A 243 10.01 -13.49 -10.95
N LYS A 244 10.73 -14.15 -10.03
CA LYS A 244 10.20 -15.31 -9.29
C LYS A 244 9.11 -14.91 -8.30
N TYR A 245 9.20 -13.73 -7.70
CA TYR A 245 8.27 -13.26 -6.68
C TYR A 245 6.92 -12.84 -7.28
N TYR A 246 6.93 -12.24 -8.47
CA TYR A 246 5.72 -11.70 -9.14
C TYR A 246 5.21 -12.59 -10.30
N LYS A 247 5.77 -13.76 -10.50
CA LYS A 247 5.18 -14.79 -11.37
C LYS A 247 4.06 -15.52 -10.65
#